data_628fb44f1db756d4962a47b657ce62e8
#
_entry.id   628fb44f1db756d4962a47b657ce62e8
#
_cell.length_a   1.000
_cell.length_b   1.000
_cell.length_c   1.000
_cell.angle_alpha   90.00
_cell.angle_beta   90.00
_cell.angle_gamma   90.00
#
_symmetry.space_group_name_H-M   'P 1'
#
loop_
_entity.id
_entity.type
_entity.pdbx_description
1 polymer ?
#
loop_
_entity_poly.entity_id
_entity_poly.type
_entity_poly.pdbx_seq_one_letter_code
_entity_poly.pdbx_strand_id
1 'polypeptide(L)'
;MCIRDSIYFARPDSEIDGVGVYHSRIQAGRYLAQDSPVEADLVVGVPESGNAAALGYSLESGIPYGTAFVKNGYVGRTFIKPGQSSRESSVQIKLNVLKEAVKGKRVIMIDDSIVRGTTSDRIVKMLRDAGATEVHVRISSPPFLWPCYFGTDIPEREQLIAYNRSINEICEVIGADSLGYLGEERLSQMVQGLPICKGCFTGEYPMKPPTRDIRGNFER
;
A
#
# COMPACT_ATOMS: atom_id res chain seq x y z
N MET A 1 13.68 -6.70 12.99
CA MET A 1 12.34 -6.12 13.07
C MET A 1 11.44 -6.61 11.93
N CYS A 2 10.11 -6.52 12.04
CA CYS A 2 9.22 -6.78 10.92
C CYS A 2 9.19 -5.56 10.01
N ILE A 3 9.56 -5.68 8.73
CA ILE A 3 9.59 -4.52 7.81
C ILE A 3 8.20 -3.89 7.60
N ARG A 4 7.12 -4.67 7.77
CA ARG A 4 5.77 -4.16 7.65
C ARG A 4 5.37 -3.13 8.71
N ASP A 5 6.04 -3.14 9.86
CA ASP A 5 5.82 -2.11 10.87
C ASP A 5 6.22 -0.75 10.31
N SER A 6 7.39 -0.65 9.65
CA SER A 6 7.82 0.58 8.99
C SER A 6 6.97 0.93 7.76
N ILE A 7 6.51 -0.06 6.97
CA ILE A 7 5.70 0.18 5.78
C ILE A 7 4.29 0.64 6.15
N TYR A 8 3.60 -0.06 7.08
CA TYR A 8 2.17 0.10 7.31
C TYR A 8 1.75 0.25 8.78
N PHE A 9 2.10 -0.72 9.68
CA PHE A 9 1.43 -0.84 10.98
C PHE A 9 1.81 0.22 12.01
N ALA A 10 3.08 0.62 12.06
CA ALA A 10 3.52 1.59 13.04
C ALA A 10 2.97 2.99 12.72
N ARG A 11 2.72 3.76 13.77
CA ARG A 11 2.35 5.16 13.62
C ARG A 11 3.53 5.94 13.00
N PRO A 12 3.26 6.95 12.16
CA PRO A 12 4.32 7.72 11.51
C PRO A 12 5.29 8.41 12.49
N ASP A 13 4.81 8.77 13.68
CA ASP A 13 5.59 9.40 14.75
C ASP A 13 6.39 8.41 15.62
N SER A 14 6.35 7.12 15.30
CA SER A 14 7.10 6.08 16.00
C SER A 14 8.54 5.98 15.52
N GLU A 15 9.40 5.48 16.41
CA GLU A 15 10.75 5.07 16.12
C GLU A 15 10.92 3.57 16.39
N ILE A 16 11.57 2.84 15.50
CA ILE A 16 11.83 1.40 15.63
C ILE A 16 13.33 1.18 15.48
N ASP A 17 13.97 0.66 16.54
CA ASP A 17 15.42 0.39 16.57
C ASP A 17 16.27 1.60 16.15
N GLY A 18 15.88 2.82 16.54
CA GLY A 18 16.57 4.06 16.23
C GLY A 18 16.25 4.68 14.87
N VAL A 19 15.31 4.09 14.11
CA VAL A 19 14.90 4.61 12.81
C VAL A 19 13.44 5.09 12.84
N GLY A 20 13.23 6.35 12.49
CA GLY A 20 11.90 6.95 12.43
C GLY A 20 11.07 6.37 11.29
N VAL A 21 9.85 5.94 11.61
CA VAL A 21 8.90 5.34 10.63
C VAL A 21 8.55 6.31 9.51
N TYR A 22 8.29 7.57 9.85
CA TYR A 22 8.00 8.60 8.85
C TYR A 22 9.16 8.80 7.87
N HIS A 23 10.41 8.85 8.40
CA HIS A 23 11.61 8.96 7.56
C HIS A 23 11.75 7.77 6.61
N SER A 24 11.57 6.54 7.12
CA SER A 24 11.62 5.32 6.30
C SER A 24 10.62 5.35 5.14
N ARG A 25 9.39 5.82 5.38
CA ARG A 25 8.37 5.95 4.32
C ARG A 25 8.71 7.03 3.30
N ILE A 26 9.27 8.16 3.72
CA ILE A 26 9.79 9.19 2.80
C ILE A 26 10.87 8.59 1.90
N GLN A 27 11.84 7.85 2.47
CA GLN A 27 12.90 7.21 1.68
C GLN A 27 12.35 6.16 0.71
N ALA A 28 11.37 5.35 1.13
CA ALA A 28 10.69 4.41 0.24
C ALA A 28 10.08 5.12 -0.97
N GLY A 29 9.43 6.27 -0.76
CA GLY A 29 8.88 7.09 -1.83
C GLY A 29 9.93 7.62 -2.80
N ARG A 30 11.09 8.09 -2.29
CA ARG A 30 12.21 8.54 -3.12
C ARG A 30 12.76 7.42 -3.99
N TYR A 31 13.04 6.26 -3.38
CA TYR A 31 13.51 5.11 -4.15
C TYR A 31 12.50 4.65 -5.20
N LEU A 32 11.22 4.68 -4.86
CA LEU A 32 10.15 4.33 -5.80
C LEU A 32 10.11 5.28 -7.00
N ALA A 33 10.40 6.57 -6.82
CA ALA A 33 10.51 7.54 -7.91
C ALA A 33 11.74 7.26 -8.81
N GLN A 34 12.85 6.81 -8.22
CA GLN A 34 14.05 6.43 -8.95
C GLN A 34 13.84 5.15 -9.76
N ASP A 35 13.22 4.14 -9.16
CA ASP A 35 13.09 2.80 -9.74
C ASP A 35 11.90 2.68 -10.72
N SER A 36 10.86 3.52 -10.54
CA SER A 36 9.64 3.50 -11.34
C SER A 36 9.14 4.90 -11.70
N PRO A 37 9.93 5.69 -12.41
CA PRO A 37 9.54 7.04 -12.84
C PRO A 37 8.39 6.97 -13.86
N VAL A 38 7.56 8.01 -13.87
CA VAL A 38 6.51 8.21 -14.87
C VAL A 38 6.17 9.68 -14.97
N GLU A 39 5.80 10.14 -16.16
CA GLU A 39 5.31 11.49 -16.37
C GLU A 39 3.86 11.64 -15.86
N ALA A 40 3.65 12.61 -15.01
CA ALA A 40 2.32 12.92 -14.46
C ALA A 40 2.25 14.36 -13.95
N ASP A 41 1.04 14.79 -13.59
CA ASP A 41 0.78 16.16 -13.19
C ASP A 41 0.63 16.30 -11.66
N LEU A 42 0.39 15.17 -10.96
CA LEU A 42 0.11 15.17 -9.53
C LEU A 42 0.49 13.85 -8.86
N VAL A 43 1.17 13.94 -7.72
CA VAL A 43 1.40 12.80 -6.81
C VAL A 43 0.43 12.87 -5.65
N VAL A 44 -0.25 11.77 -5.35
CA VAL A 44 -1.21 11.66 -4.24
C VAL A 44 -0.95 10.39 -3.41
N GLY A 45 -1.14 10.48 -2.11
CA GLY A 45 -1.04 9.33 -1.22
C GLY A 45 -2.41 8.78 -0.85
N VAL A 46 -2.55 7.47 -0.80
CA VAL A 46 -3.71 6.82 -0.17
C VAL A 46 -3.57 6.97 1.35
N PRO A 47 -4.49 7.68 2.00
CA PRO A 47 -4.34 7.96 3.43
C PRO A 47 -4.64 6.71 4.29
N GLU A 48 -3.90 6.54 5.41
CA GLU A 48 -2.85 7.43 5.94
C GLU A 48 -1.44 6.97 5.52
N SER A 49 -1.27 5.67 5.25
CA SER A 49 0.02 4.98 5.07
C SER A 49 0.79 5.47 3.85
N GLY A 50 0.09 5.74 2.73
CA GLY A 50 0.71 6.18 1.49
C GLY A 50 1.18 7.65 1.49
N ASN A 51 0.73 8.51 2.42
CA ASN A 51 1.00 9.93 2.37
C ASN A 51 2.49 10.29 2.46
N ALA A 52 3.23 9.66 3.38
CA ALA A 52 4.65 9.95 3.56
C ALA A 52 5.47 9.49 2.35
N ALA A 53 5.17 8.31 1.79
CA ALA A 53 5.83 7.82 0.58
C ALA A 53 5.49 8.70 -0.64
N ALA A 54 4.25 9.20 -0.75
CA ALA A 54 3.85 10.11 -1.81
C ALA A 54 4.63 11.45 -1.73
N LEU A 55 4.83 11.98 -0.54
CA LEU A 55 5.69 13.15 -0.34
C LEU A 55 7.13 12.85 -0.77
N GLY A 56 7.67 11.68 -0.39
CA GLY A 56 9.01 11.24 -0.79
C GLY A 56 9.16 11.12 -2.31
N TYR A 57 8.16 10.53 -2.98
CA TYR A 57 8.12 10.42 -4.44
C TYR A 57 8.10 11.80 -5.11
N SER A 58 7.26 12.71 -4.62
CA SER A 58 7.18 14.09 -5.12
C SER A 58 8.50 14.84 -4.98
N LEU A 59 9.15 14.75 -3.82
CA LEU A 59 10.44 15.40 -3.57
C LEU A 59 11.56 14.93 -4.50
N GLU A 60 11.52 13.66 -4.89
CA GLU A 60 12.53 13.07 -5.77
C GLU A 60 12.22 13.32 -7.25
N SER A 61 10.96 13.16 -7.66
CA SER A 61 10.54 13.32 -9.06
C SER A 61 10.34 14.77 -9.50
N GLY A 62 10.17 15.70 -8.55
CA GLY A 62 9.78 17.08 -8.83
C GLY A 62 8.31 17.27 -9.23
N ILE A 63 7.52 16.21 -9.31
CA ILE A 63 6.09 16.28 -9.61
C ILE A 63 5.35 16.76 -8.35
N PRO A 64 4.42 17.75 -8.45
CA PRO A 64 3.73 18.31 -7.29
C PRO A 64 2.98 17.26 -6.46
N TYR A 65 3.14 17.32 -5.13
CA TYR A 65 2.29 16.57 -4.19
C TYR A 65 0.98 17.30 -3.93
N GLY A 66 -0.12 16.57 -3.86
CA GLY A 66 -1.42 17.13 -3.48
C GLY A 66 -2.31 16.14 -2.73
N THR A 67 -3.35 16.67 -2.10
CA THR A 67 -4.38 15.87 -1.44
C THR A 67 -5.50 15.58 -2.44
N ALA A 68 -5.67 14.30 -2.77
CA ALA A 68 -6.81 13.86 -3.60
C ALA A 68 -7.87 13.11 -2.80
N PHE A 69 -7.56 12.66 -1.60
CA PHE A 69 -8.47 11.86 -0.78
C PHE A 69 -8.80 12.54 0.53
N VAL A 70 -10.08 12.45 0.91
CA VAL A 70 -10.57 12.88 2.23
C VAL A 70 -11.26 11.71 2.92
N LYS A 71 -10.86 11.45 4.17
CA LYS A 71 -11.58 10.51 5.02
C LYS A 71 -12.84 11.16 5.57
N ASN A 72 -13.98 10.47 5.42
CA ASN A 72 -15.20 10.89 6.06
C ASN A 72 -15.17 10.51 7.55
N GLY A 73 -14.80 11.47 8.40
CA GLY A 73 -14.75 11.31 9.85
C GLY A 73 -16.12 11.18 10.54
N TYR A 74 -17.20 11.50 9.83
CA TYR A 74 -18.58 11.43 10.36
C TYR A 74 -19.17 10.02 10.27
N VAL A 75 -18.59 9.11 9.50
CA VAL A 75 -19.01 7.71 9.47
C VAL A 75 -18.45 7.01 10.71
N GLY A 76 -19.27 6.89 11.73
CA GLY A 76 -18.93 6.23 12.98
C GLY A 76 -18.46 4.79 12.79
N ARG A 77 -17.86 4.23 13.84
CA ARG A 77 -17.31 2.87 13.89
C ARG A 77 -18.33 1.86 13.37
N THR A 78 -18.12 1.37 12.15
CA THR A 78 -19.01 0.45 11.44
C THR A 78 -18.98 -1.00 11.98
N PHE A 79 -18.40 -1.24 13.15
CA PHE A 79 -18.34 -2.56 13.79
C PHE A 79 -19.67 -3.06 14.36
N ILE A 80 -20.74 -2.25 14.33
CA ILE A 80 -22.02 -2.55 15.00
C ILE A 80 -23.16 -2.85 13.99
N LYS A 81 -22.90 -2.93 12.69
CA LYS A 81 -23.97 -3.29 11.74
C LYS A 81 -23.96 -4.79 11.42
N PRO A 82 -25.05 -5.53 11.69
CA PRO A 82 -25.19 -6.91 11.30
C PRO A 82 -25.45 -7.00 9.78
N GLY A 83 -24.61 -7.79 9.07
CA GLY A 83 -24.80 -8.11 7.66
C GLY A 83 -23.56 -7.88 6.79
N GLN A 84 -23.26 -8.88 5.96
CA GLN A 84 -22.06 -8.87 5.10
C GLN A 84 -22.14 -7.82 3.98
N SER A 85 -23.34 -7.57 3.44
CA SER A 85 -23.59 -6.54 2.42
C SER A 85 -23.39 -5.11 2.93
N SER A 86 -23.58 -4.87 4.24
CA SER A 86 -23.37 -3.55 4.84
C SER A 86 -21.89 -3.24 5.12
N ARG A 87 -21.00 -4.25 5.14
CA ARG A 87 -19.55 -4.05 5.30
C ARG A 87 -18.89 -3.55 4.02
N GLU A 88 -19.32 -4.03 2.87
CA GLU A 88 -18.80 -3.56 1.57
C GLU A 88 -19.19 -2.11 1.28
N SER A 89 -20.42 -1.72 1.59
CA SER A 89 -20.88 -0.33 1.51
C SER A 89 -20.14 0.59 2.49
N SER A 90 -19.70 0.07 3.64
CA SER A 90 -19.02 0.85 4.69
C SER A 90 -17.60 1.29 4.31
N VAL A 91 -16.91 0.55 3.45
CA VAL A 91 -15.57 0.93 2.93
C VAL A 91 -15.69 2.07 1.92
N GLN A 92 -16.75 2.10 1.11
CA GLN A 92 -17.00 3.18 0.15
C GLN A 92 -17.24 4.54 0.82
N ILE A 93 -17.83 4.55 2.01
CA ILE A 93 -18.18 5.80 2.71
C ILE A 93 -17.00 6.44 3.44
N LYS A 94 -15.88 5.71 3.61
CA LYS A 94 -14.73 6.19 4.39
C LYS A 94 -13.73 7.04 3.61
N LEU A 95 -13.68 6.91 2.30
CA LEU A 95 -12.74 7.63 1.44
C LEU A 95 -13.48 8.29 0.29
N ASN A 96 -13.29 9.59 0.13
CA ASN A 96 -13.85 10.37 -0.97
C ASN A 96 -12.73 11.03 -1.76
N VAL A 97 -12.91 11.15 -3.09
CA VAL A 97 -11.96 11.85 -3.96
C VAL A 97 -12.36 13.31 -4.10
N LEU A 98 -11.38 14.20 -3.96
CA LEU A 98 -11.51 15.62 -4.26
C LEU A 98 -11.45 15.81 -5.79
N LYS A 99 -12.61 15.86 -6.41
CA LYS A 99 -12.75 15.93 -7.88
C LYS A 99 -11.95 17.08 -8.50
N GLU A 100 -11.95 18.25 -7.88
CA GLU A 100 -11.23 19.44 -8.37
C GLU A 100 -9.71 19.23 -8.37
N ALA A 101 -9.19 18.38 -7.46
CA ALA A 101 -7.77 18.10 -7.38
C ALA A 101 -7.25 17.23 -8.53
N VAL A 102 -8.10 16.31 -9.05
CA VAL A 102 -7.67 15.26 -9.99
C VAL A 102 -8.24 15.40 -11.39
N LYS A 103 -9.31 16.18 -11.58
CA LYS A 103 -9.99 16.31 -12.87
C LYS A 103 -9.04 16.81 -13.97
N GLY A 104 -8.95 16.05 -15.07
CA GLY A 104 -8.13 16.38 -16.23
C GLY A 104 -6.63 16.16 -16.02
N LYS A 105 -6.21 15.52 -14.92
CA LYS A 105 -4.80 15.28 -14.59
C LYS A 105 -4.39 13.82 -14.76
N ARG A 106 -3.12 13.59 -15.08
CA ARG A 106 -2.43 12.33 -14.92
C ARG A 106 -1.97 12.23 -13.47
N VAL A 107 -2.39 11.21 -12.75
CA VAL A 107 -2.21 11.10 -11.30
C VAL A 107 -1.31 9.92 -10.97
N ILE A 108 -0.28 10.13 -10.15
CA ILE A 108 0.47 9.07 -9.50
C ILE A 108 -0.17 8.82 -8.13
N MET A 109 -0.76 7.65 -7.96
CA MET A 109 -1.32 7.19 -6.69
C MET A 109 -0.30 6.33 -5.96
N ILE A 110 0.11 6.78 -4.77
CA ILE A 110 1.04 6.02 -3.92
C ILE A 110 0.26 5.33 -2.81
N ASP A 111 0.46 4.01 -2.69
CA ASP A 111 -0.08 3.22 -1.57
C ASP A 111 1.04 2.38 -0.93
N ASP A 112 0.79 1.83 0.25
CA ASP A 112 1.78 1.03 0.98
C ASP A 112 1.90 -0.39 0.41
N SER A 113 0.80 -1.00 0.01
CA SER A 113 0.77 -2.42 -0.40
C SER A 113 -0.47 -2.80 -1.19
N ILE A 114 -0.34 -3.82 -2.06
CA ILE A 114 -1.46 -4.53 -2.66
C ILE A 114 -1.44 -5.98 -2.18
N VAL A 115 -2.49 -6.40 -1.46
CA VAL A 115 -2.63 -7.78 -0.98
C VAL A 115 -3.57 -8.58 -1.88
N ARG A 116 -4.85 -8.18 -1.97
CA ARG A 116 -5.87 -8.85 -2.80
C ARG A 116 -6.24 -8.08 -4.06
N GLY A 117 -5.88 -6.80 -4.17
CA GLY A 117 -6.16 -5.92 -5.31
C GLY A 117 -7.54 -5.24 -5.29
N THR A 118 -8.52 -5.76 -4.57
CA THR A 118 -9.90 -5.23 -4.54
C THR A 118 -9.99 -3.78 -4.04
N THR A 119 -9.16 -3.39 -3.09
CA THR A 119 -9.09 -2.00 -2.59
C THR A 119 -8.48 -1.09 -3.64
N SER A 120 -7.37 -1.50 -4.26
CA SER A 120 -6.64 -0.70 -5.26
C SER A 120 -7.50 -0.49 -6.52
N ASP A 121 -8.17 -1.53 -7.04
CA ASP A 121 -9.15 -1.41 -8.14
C ASP A 121 -10.21 -0.36 -7.83
N ARG A 122 -10.80 -0.43 -6.65
CA ARG A 122 -11.84 0.53 -6.23
C ARG A 122 -11.30 1.97 -6.16
N ILE A 123 -10.09 2.18 -5.63
CA ILE A 123 -9.50 3.51 -5.51
C ILE A 123 -9.14 4.07 -6.89
N VAL A 124 -8.57 3.25 -7.78
CA VAL A 124 -8.29 3.63 -9.18
C VAL A 124 -9.58 4.06 -9.88
N LYS A 125 -10.65 3.25 -9.75
CA LYS A 125 -11.97 3.60 -10.30
C LYS A 125 -12.51 4.93 -9.77
N MET A 126 -12.38 5.17 -8.46
CA MET A 126 -12.81 6.44 -7.86
C MET A 126 -12.06 7.65 -8.43
N LEU A 127 -10.74 7.54 -8.69
CA LEU A 127 -9.95 8.58 -9.34
C LEU A 127 -10.41 8.83 -10.78
N ARG A 128 -10.68 7.76 -11.56
CA ARG A 128 -11.19 7.85 -12.93
C ARG A 128 -12.60 8.48 -12.97
N ASP A 129 -13.49 8.07 -12.09
CA ASP A 129 -14.85 8.61 -11.96
C ASP A 129 -14.83 10.11 -11.56
N ALA A 130 -13.78 10.53 -10.83
CA ALA A 130 -13.53 11.93 -10.49
C ALA A 130 -12.91 12.72 -11.66
N GLY A 131 -12.54 12.07 -12.76
CA GLY A 131 -12.06 12.71 -14.00
C GLY A 131 -10.56 12.75 -14.16
N ALA A 132 -9.79 11.91 -13.46
CA ALA A 132 -8.37 11.68 -13.77
C ALA A 132 -8.23 11.09 -15.18
N THR A 133 -7.28 11.59 -15.97
CA THR A 133 -7.04 11.13 -17.35
C THR A 133 -6.18 9.87 -17.39
N GLU A 134 -5.21 9.79 -16.47
CA GLU A 134 -4.38 8.62 -16.26
C GLU A 134 -4.21 8.39 -14.74
N VAL A 135 -4.08 7.11 -14.35
CA VAL A 135 -3.82 6.71 -12.95
C VAL A 135 -2.66 5.72 -12.94
N HIS A 136 -1.51 6.20 -12.50
CA HIS A 136 -0.30 5.43 -12.33
C HIS A 136 -0.17 5.00 -10.86
N VAL A 137 -0.14 3.70 -10.61
CA VAL A 137 -0.06 3.17 -9.24
C VAL A 137 1.40 2.87 -8.88
N ARG A 138 1.82 3.31 -7.70
CA ARG A 138 3.16 3.05 -7.16
C ARG A 138 3.02 2.55 -5.73
N ILE A 139 3.62 1.41 -5.44
CA ILE A 139 3.49 0.70 -4.17
C ILE A 139 4.82 0.74 -3.43
N SER A 140 4.82 1.31 -2.22
CA SER A 140 6.01 1.50 -1.40
C SER A 140 6.48 0.23 -0.65
N SER A 141 6.09 -0.92 -1.16
CA SER A 141 6.61 -2.24 -0.78
C SER A 141 6.82 -3.12 -2.02
N PRO A 142 7.57 -4.23 -1.92
CA PRO A 142 7.55 -5.29 -2.92
C PRO A 142 6.20 -6.00 -2.97
N PRO A 143 5.89 -6.75 -4.05
CA PRO A 143 4.70 -7.57 -4.12
C PRO A 143 4.69 -8.67 -3.05
N PHE A 144 3.53 -8.90 -2.41
CA PHE A 144 3.35 -10.00 -1.48
C PHE A 144 3.25 -11.33 -2.21
N LEU A 145 4.24 -12.20 -2.02
CA LEU A 145 4.32 -13.52 -2.64
C LEU A 145 4.06 -14.67 -1.66
N TRP A 146 4.13 -14.38 -0.36
CA TRP A 146 4.05 -15.39 0.71
C TRP A 146 3.19 -14.90 1.88
N PRO A 147 2.52 -15.81 2.60
CA PRO A 147 1.78 -15.48 3.81
C PRO A 147 2.70 -14.91 4.90
N CYS A 148 2.15 -14.14 5.83
CA CYS A 148 2.84 -13.81 7.07
C CYS A 148 2.44 -14.78 8.18
N TYR A 149 3.44 -15.29 8.92
CA TYR A 149 3.21 -16.23 10.02
C TYR A 149 3.41 -15.60 11.40
N PHE A 150 3.89 -14.35 11.48
CA PHE A 150 4.47 -13.80 12.71
C PHE A 150 3.84 -12.51 13.22
N GLY A 151 2.82 -11.98 12.64
CA GLY A 151 2.22 -10.76 13.19
C GLY A 151 1.27 -10.03 12.27
N THR A 152 1.10 -10.53 11.06
CA THR A 152 0.16 -9.92 10.11
C THR A 152 -0.78 -10.97 9.59
N ASP A 153 -2.07 -10.66 9.59
CA ASP A 153 -3.07 -11.48 8.93
C ASP A 153 -2.99 -11.28 7.40
N ILE A 154 -1.93 -11.86 6.81
CA ILE A 154 -1.85 -12.03 5.36
C ILE A 154 -2.43 -13.38 5.05
N PRO A 155 -3.42 -13.42 4.15
CA PRO A 155 -4.15 -14.64 3.82
C PRO A 155 -3.25 -15.72 3.22
N GLU A 156 -3.84 -16.86 2.94
CA GLU A 156 -3.20 -17.94 2.20
C GLU A 156 -2.66 -17.42 0.85
N ARG A 157 -1.60 -18.06 0.37
CA ARG A 157 -0.84 -17.63 -0.80
C ARG A 157 -1.70 -17.45 -2.04
N GLU A 158 -2.72 -18.29 -2.20
CA GLU A 158 -3.66 -18.29 -3.31
C GLU A 158 -4.57 -17.04 -3.35
N GLN A 159 -4.70 -16.35 -2.21
CA GLN A 159 -5.48 -15.10 -2.11
C GLN A 159 -4.63 -13.85 -2.38
N LEU A 160 -3.30 -13.99 -2.48
CA LEU A 160 -2.42 -12.88 -2.82
C LEU A 160 -2.50 -12.58 -4.32
N ILE A 161 -2.75 -11.31 -4.67
CA ILE A 161 -2.88 -10.94 -6.08
C ILE A 161 -1.62 -11.22 -6.89
N ALA A 162 -0.45 -11.09 -6.26
CA ALA A 162 0.85 -11.32 -6.90
C ALA A 162 1.23 -12.80 -7.00
N TYR A 163 0.42 -13.70 -6.41
CA TYR A 163 0.62 -15.14 -6.60
C TYR A 163 0.22 -15.53 -8.02
N ASN A 164 1.16 -16.03 -8.80
CA ASN A 164 0.95 -16.46 -10.20
C ASN A 164 0.50 -15.35 -11.17
N ARG A 165 0.75 -14.07 -10.86
CA ARG A 165 0.50 -12.96 -11.79
C ARG A 165 1.75 -12.10 -11.94
N SER A 166 2.00 -11.66 -13.16
CA SER A 166 2.98 -10.63 -13.47
C SER A 166 2.48 -9.25 -13.02
N ILE A 167 3.39 -8.28 -12.92
CA ILE A 167 3.04 -6.89 -12.59
C ILE A 167 2.07 -6.31 -13.62
N ASN A 168 2.21 -6.66 -14.91
CA ASN A 168 1.31 -6.20 -15.96
C ASN A 168 -0.11 -6.75 -15.78
N GLU A 169 -0.26 -8.04 -15.47
CA GLU A 169 -1.57 -8.64 -15.18
C GLU A 169 -2.22 -8.04 -13.93
N ILE A 170 -1.44 -7.71 -12.90
CA ILE A 170 -1.95 -7.00 -11.72
C ILE A 170 -2.41 -5.60 -12.10
N CYS A 171 -1.62 -4.89 -12.92
CA CYS A 171 -1.96 -3.56 -13.43
C CYS A 171 -3.32 -3.56 -14.16
N GLU A 172 -3.55 -4.54 -15.03
CA GLU A 172 -4.82 -4.73 -15.74
C GLU A 172 -5.99 -5.00 -14.76
N VAL A 173 -5.77 -5.89 -13.79
CA VAL A 173 -6.80 -6.25 -12.79
C VAL A 173 -7.23 -5.05 -11.96
N ILE A 174 -6.30 -4.17 -11.58
CA ILE A 174 -6.62 -2.96 -10.80
C ILE A 174 -7.04 -1.76 -11.67
N GLY A 175 -7.03 -1.91 -13.00
CA GLY A 175 -7.46 -0.88 -13.96
C GLY A 175 -6.56 0.35 -14.03
N ALA A 176 -5.27 0.22 -13.66
CA ALA A 176 -4.28 1.31 -13.72
C ALA A 176 -3.61 1.39 -15.09
N ASP A 177 -3.06 2.59 -15.43
CA ASP A 177 -2.29 2.78 -16.66
C ASP A 177 -0.87 2.27 -16.53
N SER A 178 -0.31 2.28 -15.32
CA SER A 178 0.95 1.62 -14.99
C SER A 178 1.03 1.25 -13.51
N LEU A 179 1.79 0.21 -13.20
CA LEU A 179 2.03 -0.27 -11.85
C LEU A 179 3.53 -0.44 -11.61
N GLY A 180 4.03 0.10 -10.50
CA GLY A 180 5.39 -0.09 -10.03
C GLY A 180 5.43 -0.43 -8.55
N TYR A 181 6.35 -1.30 -8.16
CA TYR A 181 6.63 -1.70 -6.79
C TYR A 181 8.02 -1.26 -6.36
N LEU A 182 8.20 -1.03 -5.07
CA LEU A 182 9.52 -0.83 -4.49
C LEU A 182 10.34 -2.13 -4.61
N GLY A 183 11.58 -2.04 -5.05
CA GLY A 183 12.50 -3.17 -5.10
C GLY A 183 12.81 -3.74 -3.71
N GLU A 184 13.04 -5.06 -3.63
CA GLU A 184 13.34 -5.74 -2.36
C GLU A 184 14.62 -5.21 -1.70
N GLU A 185 15.63 -4.89 -2.51
CA GLU A 185 16.92 -4.34 -2.08
C GLU A 185 16.77 -2.97 -1.38
N ARG A 186 15.75 -2.20 -1.75
CA ARG A 186 15.44 -0.89 -1.16
C ARG A 186 14.91 -1.01 0.28
N LEU A 187 14.34 -2.15 0.66
CA LEU A 187 13.82 -2.37 2.00
C LEU A 187 14.90 -2.20 3.09
N SER A 188 16.10 -2.72 2.85
CA SER A 188 17.21 -2.55 3.79
C SER A 188 17.70 -1.11 3.82
N GLN A 189 17.73 -0.44 2.66
CA GLN A 189 18.19 0.94 2.54
C GLN A 189 17.24 1.92 3.25
N MET A 190 15.92 1.72 3.15
CA MET A 190 14.94 2.61 3.79
C MET A 190 14.97 2.56 5.32
N VAL A 191 15.51 1.49 5.91
CA VAL A 191 15.67 1.31 7.35
C VAL A 191 17.13 1.33 7.79
N GLN A 192 18.00 1.98 7.01
CA GLN A 192 19.42 2.22 7.35
C GLN A 192 20.22 0.95 7.64
N GLY A 193 19.90 -0.17 6.96
CA GLY A 193 20.61 -1.43 7.10
C GLY A 193 20.24 -2.27 8.32
N LEU A 194 19.19 -1.91 9.05
CA LEU A 194 18.70 -2.75 10.15
C LEU A 194 18.33 -4.17 9.67
N PRO A 195 18.57 -5.18 10.51
CA PRO A 195 18.13 -6.54 10.19
C PRO A 195 16.61 -6.63 10.19
N ILE A 196 16.03 -7.04 9.04
CA ILE A 196 14.60 -7.06 8.81
C ILE A 196 14.08 -8.45 8.46
N CYS A 197 12.87 -8.76 8.91
CA CYS A 197 12.08 -9.87 8.38
C CYS A 197 11.34 -9.41 7.11
N LYS A 198 11.58 -10.06 6.00
CA LYS A 198 10.95 -9.84 4.69
C LYS A 198 10.31 -11.11 4.11
N GLY A 199 9.99 -12.07 4.97
CA GLY A 199 9.49 -13.39 4.57
C GLY A 199 8.21 -13.34 3.72
N CYS A 200 7.33 -12.35 3.91
CA CYS A 200 6.13 -12.18 3.09
C CYS A 200 6.43 -11.77 1.63
N PHE A 201 7.64 -11.28 1.34
CA PHE A 201 8.09 -10.95 -0.01
C PHE A 201 8.95 -12.06 -0.61
N THR A 202 9.85 -12.67 0.18
CA THR A 202 10.89 -13.59 -0.30
C THR A 202 10.58 -15.07 -0.05
N GLY A 203 9.74 -15.39 0.95
CA GLY A 203 9.56 -16.74 1.47
C GLY A 203 10.63 -17.18 2.49
N GLU A 204 11.63 -16.32 2.75
CA GLU A 204 12.68 -16.59 3.74
C GLU A 204 12.30 -15.97 5.09
N TYR A 205 12.05 -16.81 6.08
CA TYR A 205 11.60 -16.39 7.40
C TYR A 205 12.72 -16.49 8.44
N PRO A 206 12.75 -15.58 9.44
CA PRO A 206 13.78 -15.60 10.50
C PRO A 206 13.66 -16.80 11.44
N MET A 207 12.51 -17.47 11.42
CA MET A 207 12.23 -18.68 12.21
C MET A 207 11.43 -19.67 11.36
N LYS A 208 11.45 -20.94 11.73
CA LYS A 208 10.63 -21.95 11.06
C LYS A 208 9.15 -21.59 11.15
N PRO A 209 8.44 -21.47 10.03
CA PRO A 209 7.01 -21.20 10.04
C PRO A 209 6.25 -22.26 10.84
N PRO A 210 5.17 -21.88 11.58
CA PRO A 210 4.32 -22.85 12.25
C PRO A 210 3.68 -23.78 11.23
N THR A 211 3.58 -25.07 11.59
CA THR A 211 2.81 -26.03 10.78
C THR A 211 1.32 -25.66 10.77
N ARG A 212 0.63 -25.93 9.67
CA ARG A 212 -0.78 -25.51 9.39
C ARG A 212 -1.78 -25.78 10.55
N ASP A 213 -1.52 -26.74 11.42
CA ASP A 213 -2.43 -27.15 12.49
C ASP A 213 -2.58 -26.15 13.66
N ILE A 214 -1.73 -25.14 13.77
CA ILE A 214 -1.73 -24.23 14.93
C ILE A 214 -2.66 -23.03 14.73
N ARG A 215 -2.96 -22.61 13.50
CA ARG A 215 -3.84 -21.45 13.22
C ARG A 215 -5.30 -21.67 13.63
N GLY A 216 -5.82 -22.88 13.56
CA GLY A 216 -7.21 -23.20 13.89
C GLY A 216 -7.53 -23.31 15.39
N ASN A 217 -6.55 -23.23 16.28
CA ASN A 217 -6.76 -23.40 17.73
C ASN A 217 -7.01 -22.11 18.51
N PHE A 218 -6.89 -20.94 17.88
CA PHE A 218 -7.12 -19.63 18.53
C PHE A 218 -8.49 -19.01 18.22
N GLU A 219 -9.31 -19.64 17.39
CA GLU A 219 -10.66 -19.18 17.04
C GLU A 219 -11.78 -20.00 17.74
N ARG A 220 -11.52 -20.53 18.96
CA ARG A 220 -12.55 -21.16 19.78
C ARG A 220 -12.78 -20.40 21.07
#